data_a6a41491911a0d894bdc2c063c24ae12
#
_entry.id   a6a41491911a0d894bdc2c063c24ae12
#
_cell.length_a   1.000
_cell.length_b   1.000
_cell.length_c   1.000
_cell.angle_alpha   90.00
_cell.angle_beta   90.00
_cell.angle_gamma   90.00
#
_symmetry.space_group_name_H-M   'P 1'
#
loop_
_entity.id
_entity.type
_entity.pdbx_description
1 polymer ?
#
loop_
_entity_poly.entity_id
_entity_poly.type
_entity_poly.pdbx_seq_one_letter_code
_entity_poly.pdbx_strand_id
1 'polypeptide(L)'
;MKRDSRSAAVTDSDQRRQLARLRFDGTLEMQFRRHYEDSTMTARVTVLILGMTLIALTPLYDGWLLQAPDAFRKISRLLQFGVQIPAIALALFITLRAGLRRWSVPATLGCSLITACGLMAQHLIGRSYGFNVPHDFAAITIAAMLIMGRIRFWVALPWATLTMTVTSAVAIDTIGRDAIYDIISTWMLFSIASVSSYLLEHSARQSWYRGRLLELQATRDSLTGLPNRRHFDLELRKLVREGVRQKRNVALLILDIDAFKAYNDHFGHPTGDQCLRIVGDWLATSVRRPQDFAARLGGEEFAAVWFDANPGDALRLAEQLRRGIEDLAIVSSPAGDSVVTASGGFAQIVAPSPQESPDTLTADLIKRADSALYAAKRAGRARLIASELA
;
A
#
# COMPACT_ATOMS: atom_id res chain seq x y z
N MET A 1 27.06 1.37 -22.40
CA MET A 1 27.05 2.26 -21.23
C MET A 1 26.31 3.61 -21.43
N LYS A 2 26.32 4.28 -22.61
CA LYS A 2 25.61 5.56 -22.83
C LYS A 2 24.10 5.45 -23.13
N ARG A 3 23.56 4.28 -23.50
CA ARG A 3 22.12 4.09 -23.77
C ARG A 3 21.29 3.93 -22.49
N ASP A 4 21.87 3.29 -21.46
CA ASP A 4 21.16 3.06 -20.18
C ASP A 4 21.01 4.33 -19.34
N SER A 5 22.01 5.25 -19.41
CA SER A 5 21.94 6.51 -18.67
C SER A 5 20.88 7.49 -19.24
N ARG A 6 20.63 7.46 -20.55
CA ARG A 6 19.55 8.28 -21.17
C ARG A 6 18.16 7.74 -20.85
N SER A 7 17.99 6.41 -20.83
CA SER A 7 16.71 5.79 -20.45
C SER A 7 16.38 6.05 -18.99
N ALA A 8 17.34 5.93 -18.07
CA ALA A 8 17.16 6.25 -16.66
C ALA A 8 16.86 7.74 -16.40
N ALA A 9 17.51 8.66 -17.13
CA ALA A 9 17.28 10.09 -17.00
C ALA A 9 15.90 10.52 -17.51
N VAL A 10 15.41 9.92 -18.60
CA VAL A 10 14.04 10.16 -19.13
C VAL A 10 13.01 9.66 -18.12
N THR A 11 13.22 8.50 -17.50
CA THR A 11 12.32 7.92 -16.49
C THR A 11 12.25 8.79 -15.23
N ASP A 12 13.37 9.36 -14.76
CA ASP A 12 13.40 10.24 -13.58
C ASP A 12 12.68 11.58 -13.86
N SER A 13 12.85 12.15 -15.05
CA SER A 13 12.16 13.39 -15.44
C SER A 13 10.65 13.22 -15.54
N ASP A 14 10.16 12.10 -16.08
CA ASP A 14 8.74 11.79 -16.17
C ASP A 14 8.13 11.54 -14.80
N GLN A 15 8.85 10.86 -13.94
CA GLN A 15 8.44 10.63 -12.56
C GLN A 15 8.29 11.96 -11.79
N ARG A 16 9.25 12.88 -11.91
CA ARG A 16 9.18 14.20 -11.28
C ARG A 16 7.98 15.00 -11.79
N ARG A 17 7.67 14.92 -13.09
CA ARG A 17 6.46 15.55 -13.68
C ARG A 17 5.18 14.97 -13.15
N GLN A 18 5.07 13.64 -12.99
CA GLN A 18 3.90 12.99 -12.43
C GLN A 18 3.68 13.38 -10.96
N LEU A 19 4.73 13.42 -10.16
CA LEU A 19 4.68 13.88 -8.77
C LEU A 19 4.26 15.35 -8.67
N ALA A 20 4.83 16.24 -9.49
CA ALA A 20 4.47 17.66 -9.51
C ALA A 20 3.01 17.90 -9.93
N ARG A 21 2.45 17.07 -10.81
CA ARG A 21 1.03 17.11 -11.21
C ARG A 21 0.10 16.44 -10.21
N LEU A 22 0.62 15.83 -9.16
CA LEU A 22 -0.13 14.98 -8.22
C LEU A 22 -0.95 13.89 -8.93
N ARG A 23 -0.37 13.25 -9.94
CA ARG A 23 -1.04 12.21 -10.72
C ARG A 23 -0.05 11.21 -11.29
N PHE A 24 -0.25 9.93 -11.00
CA PHE A 24 0.44 8.83 -11.66
C PHE A 24 -0.33 8.36 -12.89
N ASP A 25 0.28 7.52 -13.72
CA ASP A 25 -0.35 6.95 -14.90
C ASP A 25 -1.06 5.63 -14.58
N GLY A 26 -2.20 5.41 -15.21
CA GLY A 26 -2.92 4.14 -15.30
C GLY A 26 -3.20 3.46 -13.94
N THR A 27 -2.78 2.21 -13.82
CA THR A 27 -3.02 1.35 -12.66
C THR A 27 -2.33 1.84 -11.38
N LEU A 28 -1.19 2.54 -11.51
CA LEU A 28 -0.44 3.08 -10.39
C LEU A 28 -1.25 4.14 -9.64
N GLU A 29 -1.96 4.99 -10.37
CA GLU A 29 -2.86 5.99 -9.78
C GLU A 29 -4.01 5.32 -8.99
N MET A 30 -4.60 4.25 -9.51
CA MET A 30 -5.65 3.54 -8.80
C MET A 30 -5.16 2.91 -7.50
N GLN A 31 -3.95 2.32 -7.51
CA GLN A 31 -3.33 1.75 -6.32
C GLN A 31 -3.01 2.82 -5.27
N PHE A 32 -2.43 3.95 -5.71
CA PHE A 32 -2.17 5.08 -4.82
C PHE A 32 -3.46 5.62 -4.21
N ARG A 33 -4.52 5.83 -5.00
CA ARG A 33 -5.81 6.35 -4.50
C ARG A 33 -6.38 5.49 -3.39
N ARG A 34 -6.42 4.17 -3.57
CA ARG A 34 -6.89 3.25 -2.53
C ARG A 34 -6.05 3.36 -1.25
N HIS A 35 -4.73 3.29 -1.40
CA HIS A 35 -3.82 3.44 -0.27
C HIS A 35 -3.99 4.78 0.46
N TYR A 36 -4.11 5.89 -0.28
CA TYR A 36 -4.26 7.23 0.27
C TYR A 36 -5.59 7.39 1.00
N GLU A 37 -6.69 6.89 0.46
CA GLU A 37 -8.01 6.93 1.08
C GLU A 37 -8.04 6.14 2.40
N ASP A 38 -7.40 5.00 2.47
CA ASP A 38 -7.30 4.18 3.69
C ASP A 38 -6.36 4.84 4.72
N SER A 39 -5.18 5.26 4.31
CA SER A 39 -4.16 5.85 5.21
C SER A 39 -4.57 7.21 5.79
N THR A 40 -5.45 7.95 5.10
CA THR A 40 -5.92 9.27 5.55
C THR A 40 -7.24 9.25 6.30
N MET A 41 -7.82 8.08 6.52
CA MET A 41 -9.11 7.95 7.22
C MET A 41 -9.06 8.50 8.65
N THR A 42 -8.02 8.18 9.40
CA THR A 42 -7.84 8.70 10.78
C THR A 42 -7.80 10.22 10.80
N ALA A 43 -7.10 10.85 9.86
CA ALA A 43 -7.05 12.32 9.76
C ALA A 43 -8.44 12.94 9.50
N ARG A 44 -9.25 12.33 8.63
CA ARG A 44 -10.64 12.77 8.39
C ARG A 44 -11.51 12.63 9.62
N VAL A 45 -11.43 11.51 10.34
CA VAL A 45 -12.14 11.30 11.60
C VAL A 45 -11.74 12.38 12.62
N THR A 46 -10.45 12.64 12.75
CA THR A 46 -9.93 13.65 13.69
C THR A 46 -10.46 15.05 13.38
N VAL A 47 -10.43 15.48 12.11
CA VAL A 47 -10.93 16.82 11.76
C VAL A 47 -12.45 16.97 11.95
N LEU A 48 -13.23 15.90 11.70
CA LEU A 48 -14.67 15.90 11.95
C LEU A 48 -14.98 15.98 13.45
N ILE A 49 -14.27 15.20 14.28
CA ILE A 49 -14.43 15.27 15.75
C ILE A 49 -14.02 16.65 16.27
N LEU A 50 -12.89 17.19 15.81
CA LEU A 50 -12.42 18.51 16.20
C LEU A 50 -13.44 19.59 15.82
N GLY A 51 -13.94 19.59 14.58
CA GLY A 51 -14.97 20.53 14.12
C GLY A 51 -16.26 20.44 14.94
N MET A 52 -16.72 19.23 15.22
CA MET A 52 -17.90 19.01 16.06
C MET A 52 -17.69 19.55 17.48
N THR A 53 -16.52 19.30 18.08
CA THR A 53 -16.18 19.80 19.42
C THR A 53 -16.11 21.30 19.46
N LEU A 54 -15.46 21.94 18.47
CA LEU A 54 -15.35 23.40 18.40
C LEU A 54 -16.74 24.06 18.28
N ILE A 55 -17.63 23.53 17.44
CA ILE A 55 -19.00 24.05 17.30
C ILE A 55 -19.80 23.81 18.58
N ALA A 56 -19.65 22.68 19.24
CA ALA A 56 -20.35 22.41 20.52
C ALA A 56 -19.91 23.34 21.66
N LEU A 57 -18.68 23.88 21.58
CA LEU A 57 -18.15 24.83 22.57
C LEU A 57 -18.57 26.30 22.30
N THR A 58 -19.06 26.63 21.10
CA THR A 58 -19.42 28.03 20.75
C THR A 58 -20.47 28.66 21.67
N PRO A 59 -21.48 27.95 22.25
CA PRO A 59 -22.40 28.54 23.22
C PRO A 59 -21.73 29.12 24.48
N LEU A 60 -20.54 28.58 24.86
CA LEU A 60 -19.77 29.11 25.97
C LEU A 60 -19.13 30.45 25.61
N TYR A 61 -18.63 30.60 24.38
CA TYR A 61 -18.07 31.85 23.87
C TYR A 61 -19.15 32.90 23.72
N ASP A 62 -20.29 32.56 23.09
CA ASP A 62 -21.40 33.47 22.83
C ASP A 62 -22.05 33.97 24.12
N GLY A 63 -22.15 33.12 25.15
CA GLY A 63 -22.79 33.46 26.40
C GLY A 63 -21.88 34.12 27.42
N TRP A 64 -20.72 33.55 27.68
CA TRP A 64 -19.84 33.96 28.78
C TRP A 64 -18.78 34.97 28.35
N LEU A 65 -18.13 34.77 27.19
CA LEU A 65 -17.03 35.62 26.77
C LEU A 65 -17.49 36.82 25.97
N LEU A 66 -18.41 36.63 25.01
CA LEU A 66 -18.84 37.67 24.08
C LEU A 66 -20.16 38.37 24.50
N GLN A 67 -20.87 37.88 25.49
CA GLN A 67 -22.14 38.39 25.99
C GLN A 67 -23.14 38.72 24.86
N ALA A 68 -23.24 37.82 23.89
CA ALA A 68 -24.09 37.98 22.72
C ALA A 68 -25.57 38.13 23.11
N PRO A 69 -26.39 38.90 22.35
CA PRO A 69 -27.82 39.08 22.60
C PRO A 69 -28.59 37.76 22.69
N ASP A 70 -29.55 37.65 23.59
CA ASP A 70 -30.34 36.42 23.83
C ASP A 70 -31.02 35.89 22.56
N ALA A 71 -31.59 36.81 21.76
CA ALA A 71 -32.23 36.44 20.49
C ALA A 71 -31.27 35.82 19.52
N PHE A 72 -30.05 36.38 19.37
CA PHE A 72 -28.98 35.81 18.55
C PHE A 72 -28.57 34.44 19.09
N ARG A 73 -28.31 34.28 20.40
CA ARG A 73 -27.90 33.01 21.01
C ARG A 73 -28.88 31.87 20.74
N LYS A 74 -30.20 32.17 20.78
CA LYS A 74 -31.24 31.15 20.48
C LYS A 74 -31.12 30.65 19.02
N ILE A 75 -31.00 31.56 18.07
CA ILE A 75 -30.90 31.20 16.62
C ILE A 75 -29.58 30.53 16.33
N SER A 76 -28.48 31.04 16.88
CA SER A 76 -27.15 30.44 16.75
C SER A 76 -27.12 28.97 17.20
N ARG A 77 -27.70 28.68 18.39
CA ARG A 77 -27.86 27.33 18.93
C ARG A 77 -28.70 26.43 18.02
N LEU A 78 -29.79 26.95 17.45
CA LEU A 78 -30.60 26.18 16.51
C LEU A 78 -29.81 25.78 15.27
N LEU A 79 -29.01 26.67 14.69
CA LEU A 79 -28.15 26.38 13.55
C LEU A 79 -27.05 25.38 13.92
N GLN A 80 -26.40 25.55 15.06
CA GLN A 80 -25.31 24.68 15.51
C GLN A 80 -25.79 23.27 15.81
N PHE A 81 -26.76 23.12 16.68
CA PHE A 81 -27.24 21.81 17.15
C PHE A 81 -28.29 21.17 16.22
N GLY A 82 -29.04 21.98 15.47
CA GLY A 82 -30.06 21.49 14.54
C GLY A 82 -29.54 21.19 13.14
N VAL A 83 -28.43 21.83 12.72
CA VAL A 83 -27.93 21.69 11.33
C VAL A 83 -26.45 21.26 11.27
N GLN A 84 -25.55 22.04 11.89
CA GLN A 84 -24.10 21.82 11.72
C GLN A 84 -23.62 20.53 12.39
N ILE A 85 -23.94 20.34 13.68
CA ILE A 85 -23.54 19.12 14.42
C ILE A 85 -24.13 17.84 13.79
N PRO A 86 -25.44 17.78 13.45
CA PRO A 86 -25.99 16.61 12.74
C PRO A 86 -25.31 16.32 11.41
N ALA A 87 -24.96 17.36 10.63
CA ALA A 87 -24.25 17.17 9.36
C ALA A 87 -22.85 16.57 9.56
N ILE A 88 -22.10 17.06 10.55
CA ILE A 88 -20.78 16.51 10.90
C ILE A 88 -20.90 15.09 11.47
N ALA A 89 -21.87 14.83 12.32
CA ALA A 89 -22.14 13.50 12.88
C ALA A 89 -22.49 12.48 11.79
N LEU A 90 -23.30 12.90 10.80
CA LEU A 90 -23.59 12.06 9.63
C LEU A 90 -22.33 11.78 8.80
N ALA A 91 -21.49 12.78 8.54
CA ALA A 91 -20.23 12.59 7.82
C ALA A 91 -19.28 11.66 8.59
N LEU A 92 -19.20 11.78 9.90
CA LEU A 92 -18.44 10.90 10.78
C LEU A 92 -18.98 9.47 10.75
N PHE A 93 -20.29 9.28 10.84
CA PHE A 93 -20.94 7.97 10.73
C PHE A 93 -20.62 7.30 9.39
N ILE A 94 -20.76 8.04 8.26
CA ILE A 94 -20.42 7.54 6.92
C ILE A 94 -18.95 7.14 6.85
N THR A 95 -18.05 7.94 7.43
CA THR A 95 -16.60 7.67 7.39
C THR A 95 -16.22 6.42 8.21
N LEU A 96 -16.86 6.18 9.35
CA LEU A 96 -16.58 5.03 10.21
C LEU A 96 -17.19 3.72 9.70
N ARG A 97 -18.29 3.76 8.93
CA ARG A 97 -18.95 2.57 8.39
C ARG A 97 -18.21 2.02 7.18
N ALA A 98 -17.67 0.80 7.27
CA ALA A 98 -16.91 0.14 6.21
C ALA A 98 -17.66 0.10 4.86
N GLY A 99 -18.96 -0.22 4.86
CA GLY A 99 -19.79 -0.27 3.65
C GLY A 99 -20.07 1.09 2.99
N LEU A 100 -19.86 2.20 3.72
CA LEU A 100 -20.12 3.56 3.23
C LEU A 100 -18.84 4.36 2.94
N ARG A 101 -17.66 3.78 3.11
CA ARG A 101 -16.35 4.47 2.96
C ARG A 101 -16.20 5.23 1.65
N ARG A 102 -16.74 4.72 0.54
CA ARG A 102 -16.73 5.40 -0.77
C ARG A 102 -17.37 6.79 -0.72
N TRP A 103 -18.26 7.04 0.22
CA TRP A 103 -18.95 8.30 0.43
C TRP A 103 -18.25 9.22 1.46
N SER A 104 -17.16 8.78 2.09
CA SER A 104 -16.46 9.55 3.12
C SER A 104 -16.00 10.92 2.63
N VAL A 105 -15.36 10.99 1.44
CA VAL A 105 -14.89 12.25 0.86
C VAL A 105 -16.07 13.19 0.52
N PRO A 106 -17.09 12.77 -0.26
CA PRO A 106 -18.27 13.61 -0.51
C PRO A 106 -18.99 14.08 0.78
N ALA A 107 -19.12 13.21 1.77
CA ALA A 107 -19.76 13.55 3.04
C ALA A 107 -18.95 14.60 3.83
N THR A 108 -17.62 14.47 3.85
CA THR A 108 -16.74 15.44 4.51
C THR A 108 -16.79 16.79 3.79
N LEU A 109 -16.79 16.83 2.47
CA LEU A 109 -16.95 18.08 1.69
C LEU A 109 -18.32 18.71 1.91
N GLY A 110 -19.38 17.91 1.89
CA GLY A 110 -20.75 18.38 2.12
C GLY A 110 -20.95 18.96 3.52
N CYS A 111 -20.49 18.28 4.56
CA CYS A 111 -20.63 18.79 5.93
C CYS A 111 -19.80 20.07 6.16
N SER A 112 -18.61 20.20 5.53
CA SER A 112 -17.83 21.43 5.66
C SER A 112 -18.47 22.61 4.91
N LEU A 113 -19.17 22.38 3.79
CA LEU A 113 -19.98 23.40 3.14
C LEU A 113 -21.14 23.85 4.03
N ILE A 114 -21.89 22.89 4.59
CA ILE A 114 -23.00 23.18 5.53
C ILE A 114 -22.50 23.99 6.73
N THR A 115 -21.32 23.62 7.25
CA THR A 115 -20.70 24.33 8.38
C THR A 115 -20.30 25.75 7.98
N ALA A 116 -19.66 25.94 6.83
CA ALA A 116 -19.27 27.26 6.34
C ALA A 116 -20.50 28.16 6.08
N CYS A 117 -21.57 27.62 5.47
CA CYS A 117 -22.84 28.33 5.29
C CYS A 117 -23.49 28.69 6.63
N GLY A 118 -23.45 27.78 7.58
CA GLY A 118 -24.01 28.03 8.92
C GLY A 118 -23.25 29.13 9.67
N LEU A 119 -21.91 29.15 9.60
CA LEU A 119 -21.09 30.22 10.19
C LEU A 119 -21.35 31.57 9.51
N MET A 120 -21.50 31.57 8.18
CA MET A 120 -21.87 32.80 7.43
C MET A 120 -23.27 33.27 7.79
N ALA A 121 -24.25 32.37 7.95
CA ALA A 121 -25.58 32.74 8.42
C ALA A 121 -25.54 33.34 9.82
N GLN A 122 -24.74 32.81 10.74
CA GLN A 122 -24.53 33.38 12.08
C GLN A 122 -23.92 34.77 11.99
N HIS A 123 -22.97 35.03 11.10
CA HIS A 123 -22.43 36.36 10.86
C HIS A 123 -23.50 37.34 10.42
N LEU A 124 -24.33 37.01 9.44
CA LEU A 124 -25.42 37.87 8.93
C LEU A 124 -26.49 38.15 9.98
N ILE A 125 -26.90 37.10 10.70
CA ILE A 125 -27.89 37.23 11.78
C ILE A 125 -27.33 38.04 12.95
N GLY A 126 -26.09 37.83 13.33
CA GLY A 126 -25.43 38.62 14.39
C GLY A 126 -25.50 40.10 14.11
N ARG A 127 -25.19 40.51 12.87
CA ARG A 127 -25.29 41.92 12.46
C ARG A 127 -26.68 42.50 12.58
N SER A 128 -27.73 41.75 12.25
CA SER A 128 -29.12 42.25 12.40
C SER A 128 -29.50 42.52 13.86
N TYR A 129 -28.78 41.93 14.82
CA TYR A 129 -28.91 42.17 16.25
C TYR A 129 -27.84 43.12 16.83
N GLY A 130 -27.06 43.78 15.97
CA GLY A 130 -25.96 44.67 16.39
C GLY A 130 -24.76 43.92 17.01
N PHE A 131 -24.66 42.64 16.79
CA PHE A 131 -23.59 41.78 17.28
C PHE A 131 -22.67 41.33 16.15
N ASN A 132 -21.39 41.64 16.24
CA ASN A 132 -20.41 41.30 15.18
C ASN A 132 -19.79 39.91 15.43
N VAL A 133 -20.22 38.90 14.65
CA VAL A 133 -19.61 37.59 14.60
C VAL A 133 -18.49 37.61 13.55
N PRO A 134 -17.25 37.23 13.88
CA PRO A 134 -16.17 37.19 12.90
C PRO A 134 -16.51 36.25 11.72
N HIS A 135 -16.40 36.74 10.49
CA HIS A 135 -16.66 35.92 9.31
C HIS A 135 -15.50 34.99 8.98
N ASP A 136 -14.30 35.21 9.57
CA ASP A 136 -13.08 34.42 9.39
C ASP A 136 -13.24 32.96 9.83
N PHE A 137 -14.20 32.64 10.69
CA PHE A 137 -14.46 31.25 11.10
C PHE A 137 -14.79 30.34 9.93
N ALA A 138 -15.44 30.83 8.89
CA ALA A 138 -15.69 30.07 7.67
C ALA A 138 -14.37 29.77 6.94
N ALA A 139 -13.46 30.73 6.84
CA ALA A 139 -12.13 30.55 6.22
C ALA A 139 -11.25 29.59 7.02
N ILE A 140 -11.26 29.65 8.35
CA ILE A 140 -10.56 28.73 9.25
C ILE A 140 -11.07 27.30 9.03
N THR A 141 -12.39 27.12 8.90
CA THR A 141 -12.99 25.81 8.63
C THR A 141 -12.53 25.23 7.29
N ILE A 142 -12.47 26.06 6.24
CA ILE A 142 -12.00 25.67 4.92
C ILE A 142 -10.51 25.31 4.97
N ALA A 143 -9.69 26.12 5.64
CA ALA A 143 -8.26 25.88 5.80
C ALA A 143 -7.97 24.57 6.57
N ALA A 144 -8.68 24.36 7.69
CA ALA A 144 -8.58 23.13 8.47
C ALA A 144 -8.96 21.91 7.63
N MET A 145 -10.01 22.01 6.82
CA MET A 145 -10.45 20.96 5.93
C MET A 145 -9.40 20.64 4.85
N LEU A 146 -8.78 21.66 4.24
CA LEU A 146 -7.72 21.48 3.23
C LEU A 146 -6.49 20.78 3.81
N ILE A 147 -6.06 21.14 5.01
CA ILE A 147 -4.84 20.61 5.64
C ILE A 147 -5.10 19.28 6.32
N MET A 148 -6.10 19.22 7.22
CA MET A 148 -6.33 18.06 8.09
C MET A 148 -7.26 17.04 7.47
N GLY A 149 -8.17 17.42 6.58
CA GLY A 149 -9.08 16.50 5.89
C GLY A 149 -8.38 15.51 4.97
N ARG A 150 -7.13 15.82 4.56
CA ARG A 150 -6.30 14.94 3.72
C ARG A 150 -7.06 14.43 2.50
N ILE A 151 -7.90 15.28 1.92
CA ILE A 151 -8.58 15.04 0.66
C ILE A 151 -7.63 15.39 -0.47
N ARG A 152 -7.69 14.63 -1.57
CA ARG A 152 -6.82 14.89 -2.72
C ARG A 152 -6.96 16.34 -3.21
N PHE A 153 -5.82 16.98 -3.44
CA PHE A 153 -5.74 18.42 -3.74
C PHE A 153 -6.68 18.86 -4.87
N TRP A 154 -6.65 18.17 -6.01
CA TRP A 154 -7.48 18.50 -7.16
C TRP A 154 -8.99 18.24 -6.96
N VAL A 155 -9.38 17.57 -5.89
CA VAL A 155 -10.78 17.39 -5.48
C VAL A 155 -11.19 18.48 -4.50
N ALA A 156 -10.32 18.80 -3.53
CA ALA A 156 -10.61 19.76 -2.47
C ALA A 156 -10.49 21.22 -2.94
N LEU A 157 -9.52 21.54 -3.80
CA LEU A 157 -9.22 22.92 -4.21
C LEU A 157 -10.40 23.63 -4.90
N PRO A 158 -11.07 23.07 -5.94
CA PRO A 158 -12.17 23.76 -6.59
C PRO A 158 -13.32 24.06 -5.63
N TRP A 159 -13.64 23.12 -4.76
CA TRP A 159 -14.65 23.25 -3.74
C TRP A 159 -14.31 24.36 -2.72
N ALA A 160 -13.07 24.35 -2.22
CA ALA A 160 -12.58 25.34 -1.26
C ALA A 160 -12.54 26.75 -1.88
N THR A 161 -12.08 26.86 -3.15
CA THR A 161 -12.06 28.14 -3.89
C THR A 161 -13.47 28.69 -4.07
N LEU A 162 -14.44 27.86 -4.48
CA LEU A 162 -15.82 28.27 -4.62
C LEU A 162 -16.39 28.79 -3.30
N THR A 163 -16.20 28.06 -2.21
CA THR A 163 -16.68 28.46 -0.88
C THR A 163 -16.03 29.78 -0.43
N MET A 164 -14.71 29.94 -0.61
CA MET A 164 -13.99 31.18 -0.30
C MET A 164 -14.51 32.38 -1.11
N THR A 165 -14.76 32.19 -2.41
CA THR A 165 -15.29 33.25 -3.27
C THR A 165 -16.68 33.69 -2.82
N VAL A 166 -17.56 32.74 -2.51
CA VAL A 166 -18.92 33.04 -2.03
C VAL A 166 -18.89 33.76 -0.68
N THR A 167 -18.08 33.29 0.28
CA THR A 167 -17.97 33.95 1.59
C THR A 167 -17.37 35.35 1.48
N SER A 168 -16.40 35.58 0.60
CA SER A 168 -15.83 36.91 0.33
C SER A 168 -16.85 37.85 -0.31
N ALA A 169 -17.64 37.38 -1.28
CA ALA A 169 -18.69 38.16 -1.91
C ALA A 169 -19.75 38.62 -0.91
N VAL A 170 -20.19 37.70 -0.02
CA VAL A 170 -21.15 38.06 1.05
C VAL A 170 -20.53 39.06 2.04
N ALA A 171 -19.26 38.92 2.40
CA ALA A 171 -18.56 39.85 3.26
C ALA A 171 -18.50 41.28 2.66
N ILE A 172 -18.19 41.39 1.36
CA ILE A 172 -18.17 42.69 0.65
C ILE A 172 -19.56 43.34 0.64
N ASP A 173 -20.61 42.57 0.34
CA ASP A 173 -21.97 43.06 0.28
C ASP A 173 -22.49 43.53 1.67
N THR A 174 -22.07 42.83 2.72
CA THR A 174 -22.59 43.10 4.08
C THR A 174 -21.75 44.09 4.88
N ILE A 175 -20.41 44.10 4.74
CA ILE A 175 -19.51 44.95 5.53
C ILE A 175 -19.03 46.15 4.72
N GLY A 176 -19.03 46.01 3.39
CA GLY A 176 -18.53 47.04 2.51
C GLY A 176 -16.98 47.04 2.47
N ARG A 177 -16.40 48.25 2.32
CA ARG A 177 -14.94 48.41 2.15
C ARG A 177 -14.12 47.97 3.36
N ASP A 178 -14.71 48.00 4.55
CA ASP A 178 -14.04 47.60 5.81
C ASP A 178 -13.73 46.10 5.84
N ALA A 179 -14.43 45.30 5.01
CA ALA A 179 -14.11 43.86 4.84
C ALA A 179 -12.83 43.58 4.09
N ILE A 180 -12.20 44.56 3.42
CA ILE A 180 -11.07 44.33 2.51
C ILE A 180 -9.87 43.69 3.23
N TYR A 181 -9.51 44.20 4.41
CA TYR A 181 -8.42 43.64 5.21
C TYR A 181 -8.68 42.20 5.62
N ASP A 182 -9.91 41.91 6.06
CA ASP A 182 -10.32 40.60 6.51
C ASP A 182 -10.35 39.61 5.31
N ILE A 183 -10.78 40.07 4.14
CA ILE A 183 -10.75 39.27 2.90
C ILE A 183 -9.31 38.98 2.50
N ILE A 184 -8.41 39.95 2.56
CA ILE A 184 -7.00 39.73 2.26
C ILE A 184 -6.40 38.68 3.20
N SER A 185 -6.65 38.82 4.52
CA SER A 185 -6.14 37.88 5.52
C SER A 185 -6.67 36.45 5.31
N THR A 186 -7.96 36.30 5.01
CA THR A 186 -8.58 35.00 4.74
C THR A 186 -8.09 34.35 3.47
N TRP A 187 -7.82 35.14 2.38
CA TRP A 187 -7.22 34.63 1.15
C TRP A 187 -5.74 34.28 1.33
N MET A 188 -5.00 34.98 2.20
CA MET A 188 -3.65 34.58 2.61
C MET A 188 -3.68 33.23 3.33
N LEU A 189 -4.57 33.05 4.32
CA LEU A 189 -4.76 31.79 5.01
C LEU A 189 -5.13 30.65 4.05
N PHE A 190 -6.06 30.91 3.13
CA PHE A 190 -6.45 29.97 2.08
C PHE A 190 -5.28 29.58 1.19
N SER A 191 -4.44 30.54 0.81
CA SER A 191 -3.25 30.28 -0.02
C SER A 191 -2.24 29.39 0.71
N ILE A 192 -1.96 29.68 1.98
CA ILE A 192 -1.08 28.87 2.83
C ILE A 192 -1.66 27.45 2.98
N ALA A 193 -2.96 27.32 3.25
CA ALA A 193 -3.63 26.03 3.38
C ALA A 193 -3.61 25.22 2.07
N SER A 194 -3.79 25.90 0.92
CA SER A 194 -3.72 25.26 -0.40
C SER A 194 -2.33 24.74 -0.72
N VAL A 195 -1.29 25.55 -0.49
CA VAL A 195 0.11 25.11 -0.65
C VAL A 195 0.43 23.94 0.29
N SER A 196 -0.01 24.03 1.57
CA SER A 196 0.19 22.96 2.53
C SER A 196 -0.50 21.67 2.10
N SER A 197 -1.74 21.74 1.62
CA SER A 197 -2.49 20.58 1.09
C SER A 197 -1.77 19.93 -0.10
N TYR A 198 -1.27 20.75 -1.04
CA TYR A 198 -0.47 20.27 -2.17
C TYR A 198 0.80 19.55 -1.70
N LEU A 199 1.58 20.16 -0.79
CA LEU A 199 2.82 19.58 -0.29
C LEU A 199 2.59 18.28 0.49
N LEU A 200 1.50 18.21 1.26
CA LEU A 200 1.11 17.00 1.99
C LEU A 200 0.77 15.84 1.06
N GLU A 201 0.01 16.08 -0.02
CA GLU A 201 -0.29 15.03 -1.01
C GLU A 201 0.97 14.67 -1.82
N HIS A 202 1.78 15.66 -2.21
CA HIS A 202 3.05 15.42 -2.90
C HIS A 202 3.99 14.52 -2.07
N SER A 203 4.17 14.84 -0.79
CA SER A 203 4.99 14.04 0.13
C SER A 203 4.44 12.63 0.31
N ALA A 204 3.12 12.47 0.44
CA ALA A 204 2.47 11.16 0.55
C ALA A 204 2.70 10.31 -0.71
N ARG A 205 2.56 10.90 -1.92
CA ARG A 205 2.85 10.24 -3.19
C ARG A 205 4.31 9.80 -3.30
N GLN A 206 5.22 10.67 -2.92
CA GLN A 206 6.65 10.39 -2.95
C GLN A 206 7.03 9.25 -2.00
N SER A 207 6.51 9.27 -0.76
CA SER A 207 6.76 8.23 0.23
C SER A 207 6.19 6.88 -0.20
N TRP A 208 4.95 6.85 -0.70
CA TRP A 208 4.32 5.63 -1.22
C TRP A 208 5.08 5.04 -2.40
N TYR A 209 5.49 5.89 -3.35
CA TYR A 209 6.24 5.45 -4.52
C TYR A 209 7.63 4.91 -4.16
N ARG A 210 8.33 5.58 -3.23
CA ARG A 210 9.63 5.08 -2.71
C ARG A 210 9.48 3.74 -2.01
N GLY A 211 8.46 3.58 -1.16
CA GLY A 211 8.15 2.30 -0.53
C GLY A 211 7.93 1.20 -1.56
N ARG A 212 7.18 1.51 -2.62
CA ARG A 212 6.94 0.56 -3.71
C ARG A 212 8.21 0.18 -4.47
N LEU A 213 9.11 1.13 -4.71
CA LEU A 213 10.40 0.84 -5.34
C LEU A 213 11.27 -0.07 -4.46
N LEU A 214 11.32 0.19 -3.15
CA LEU A 214 12.05 -0.66 -2.20
C LEU A 214 11.49 -2.08 -2.16
N GLU A 215 10.16 -2.25 -2.11
CA GLU A 215 9.51 -3.56 -2.24
C GLU A 215 9.89 -4.26 -3.55
N LEU A 216 9.93 -3.48 -4.65
CA LEU A 216 10.33 -4.00 -5.95
C LEU A 216 11.83 -4.35 -6.03
N GLN A 217 12.67 -3.74 -5.24
CA GLN A 217 14.12 -4.01 -5.16
C GLN A 217 14.47 -5.12 -4.17
N ALA A 218 13.57 -5.47 -3.25
CA ALA A 218 13.77 -6.59 -2.35
C ALA A 218 13.95 -7.89 -3.14
N THR A 219 15.12 -8.52 -3.01
CA THR A 219 15.48 -9.75 -3.71
C THR A 219 15.63 -10.95 -2.78
N ARG A 220 15.53 -10.71 -1.47
CA ARG A 220 15.65 -11.74 -0.44
C ARG A 220 14.36 -11.92 0.35
N ASP A 221 14.11 -13.16 0.77
CA ASP A 221 13.06 -13.49 1.71
C ASP A 221 13.47 -13.06 3.13
N SER A 222 12.60 -12.33 3.82
CA SER A 222 12.92 -11.75 5.14
C SER A 222 13.02 -12.78 6.26
N LEU A 223 12.42 -13.95 6.10
CA LEU A 223 12.43 -15.00 7.11
C LEU A 223 13.68 -15.88 7.01
N THR A 224 14.02 -16.32 5.78
CA THR A 224 15.07 -17.31 5.53
C THR A 224 16.37 -16.70 5.00
N GLY A 225 16.36 -15.43 4.57
CA GLY A 225 17.53 -14.81 3.93
C GLY A 225 17.85 -15.33 2.52
N LEU A 226 17.19 -16.38 2.05
CA LEU A 226 17.32 -16.87 0.68
C LEU A 226 16.81 -15.83 -0.34
N PRO A 227 17.23 -15.92 -1.61
CA PRO A 227 16.53 -15.29 -2.71
C PRO A 227 15.03 -15.55 -2.65
N ASN A 228 14.21 -14.50 -2.86
CA ASN A 228 12.77 -14.64 -2.89
C ASN A 228 12.25 -15.03 -4.29
N ARG A 229 10.96 -15.29 -4.43
CA ARG A 229 10.31 -15.65 -5.68
C ARG A 229 10.64 -14.70 -6.84
N ARG A 230 10.69 -13.40 -6.56
CA ARG A 230 11.04 -12.41 -7.58
C ARG A 230 12.46 -12.58 -8.10
N HIS A 231 13.43 -12.76 -7.22
CA HIS A 231 14.81 -13.04 -7.62
C HIS A 231 14.90 -14.35 -8.39
N PHE A 232 14.22 -15.40 -7.93
CA PHE A 232 14.10 -16.68 -8.61
C PHE A 232 13.60 -16.51 -10.05
N ASP A 233 12.49 -15.81 -10.27
CA ASP A 233 11.91 -15.60 -11.60
C ASP A 233 12.88 -14.86 -12.55
N LEU A 234 13.58 -13.85 -12.03
CA LEU A 234 14.54 -13.06 -12.83
C LEU A 234 15.80 -13.87 -13.19
N GLU A 235 16.39 -14.55 -12.20
CA GLU A 235 17.64 -15.27 -12.39
C GLU A 235 17.44 -16.56 -13.19
N LEU A 236 16.32 -17.28 -12.97
CA LEU A 236 15.99 -18.45 -13.79
C LEU A 236 15.86 -18.08 -15.28
N ARG A 237 15.14 -17.00 -15.60
CA ARG A 237 15.03 -16.52 -17.00
C ARG A 237 16.39 -16.16 -17.60
N LYS A 238 17.26 -15.56 -16.80
CA LYS A 238 18.62 -15.22 -17.23
C LYS A 238 19.44 -16.48 -17.50
N LEU A 239 19.41 -17.47 -16.61
CA LEU A 239 20.12 -18.73 -16.78
C LEU A 239 19.59 -19.54 -17.96
N VAL A 240 18.28 -19.59 -18.19
CA VAL A 240 17.69 -20.24 -19.37
C VAL A 240 18.15 -19.56 -20.66
N ARG A 241 18.16 -18.21 -20.74
CA ARG A 241 18.71 -17.49 -21.91
C ARG A 241 20.18 -17.79 -22.13
N GLU A 242 20.95 -17.86 -21.06
CA GLU A 242 22.36 -18.21 -21.12
C GLU A 242 22.55 -19.66 -21.58
N GLY A 243 21.74 -20.61 -21.08
CA GLY A 243 21.69 -22.00 -21.48
C GLY A 243 21.40 -22.16 -22.97
N VAL A 244 20.40 -21.45 -23.51
CA VAL A 244 20.09 -21.43 -24.95
C VAL A 244 21.28 -20.91 -25.76
N ARG A 245 21.91 -19.81 -25.34
CA ARG A 245 23.05 -19.19 -26.03
C ARG A 245 24.27 -20.09 -26.06
N GLN A 246 24.57 -20.78 -24.95
CA GLN A 246 25.78 -21.59 -24.78
C GLN A 246 25.54 -23.09 -24.97
N LYS A 247 24.32 -23.53 -25.27
CA LYS A 247 23.90 -24.92 -25.33
C LYS A 247 24.21 -25.66 -24.01
N ARG A 248 23.89 -25.02 -22.87
CA ARG A 248 24.11 -25.55 -21.53
C ARG A 248 22.80 -25.96 -20.88
N ASN A 249 22.87 -26.98 -20.06
CA ASN A 249 21.73 -27.52 -19.34
C ASN A 249 21.27 -26.54 -18.22
N VAL A 250 19.98 -26.54 -17.96
CA VAL A 250 19.41 -25.83 -16.81
C VAL A 250 18.46 -26.78 -16.09
N ALA A 251 18.71 -27.04 -14.80
CA ALA A 251 17.87 -27.91 -13.98
C ALA A 251 17.16 -27.09 -12.88
N LEU A 252 15.93 -27.47 -12.59
CA LEU A 252 15.08 -26.88 -11.58
C LEU A 252 14.51 -27.97 -10.68
N LEU A 253 14.65 -27.77 -9.37
CA LEU A 253 13.92 -28.47 -8.32
C LEU A 253 12.96 -27.51 -7.65
N ILE A 254 11.69 -27.91 -7.49
CA ILE A 254 10.75 -27.26 -6.60
C ILE A 254 10.49 -28.22 -5.45
N LEU A 255 10.64 -27.72 -4.21
CA LEU A 255 10.45 -28.44 -2.96
C LEU A 255 9.29 -27.83 -2.18
N ASP A 256 8.55 -28.68 -1.48
CA ASP A 256 7.50 -28.27 -0.55
C ASP A 256 7.60 -29.12 0.72
N ILE A 257 7.57 -28.47 1.87
CA ILE A 257 7.64 -29.16 3.17
C ILE A 257 6.33 -29.89 3.42
N ASP A 258 6.42 -31.20 3.61
CA ASP A 258 5.25 -32.05 3.76
C ASP A 258 4.46 -31.73 5.05
N ALA A 259 3.13 -31.63 4.93
CA ALA A 259 2.21 -31.40 6.03
C ALA A 259 2.53 -30.15 6.89
N PHE A 260 3.19 -29.12 6.34
CA PHE A 260 3.64 -27.95 7.08
C PHE A 260 2.50 -27.19 7.79
N LYS A 261 1.30 -27.18 7.20
CA LYS A 261 0.12 -26.62 7.88
C LYS A 261 -0.18 -27.36 9.18
N ALA A 262 -0.19 -28.69 9.15
CA ALA A 262 -0.42 -29.50 10.37
C ALA A 262 0.69 -29.30 11.40
N TYR A 263 1.93 -29.12 10.95
CA TYR A 263 3.06 -28.75 11.79
C TYR A 263 2.79 -27.44 12.54
N ASN A 264 2.38 -26.39 11.80
CA ASN A 264 2.04 -25.09 12.40
C ASN A 264 0.85 -25.16 13.35
N ASP A 265 -0.19 -25.91 12.98
CA ASP A 265 -1.39 -26.10 13.80
C ASP A 265 -1.05 -26.77 15.15
N HIS A 266 0.02 -27.59 15.16
CA HIS A 266 0.46 -28.32 16.36
C HIS A 266 1.51 -27.56 17.20
N PHE A 267 2.58 -27.06 16.56
CA PHE A 267 3.72 -26.43 17.26
C PHE A 267 3.67 -24.92 17.32
N GLY A 268 2.70 -24.31 16.63
CA GLY A 268 2.54 -22.86 16.50
C GLY A 268 3.40 -22.23 15.42
N HIS A 269 2.94 -21.10 14.88
CA HIS A 269 3.63 -20.35 13.80
C HIS A 269 5.10 -19.98 14.12
N PRO A 270 5.46 -19.58 15.37
CA PRO A 270 6.86 -19.26 15.66
C PRO A 270 7.82 -20.45 15.47
N THR A 271 7.37 -21.66 15.81
CA THR A 271 8.16 -22.89 15.61
C THR A 271 8.22 -23.26 14.13
N GLY A 272 7.13 -23.05 13.38
CA GLY A 272 7.12 -23.18 11.92
C GLY A 272 8.10 -22.22 11.24
N ASP A 273 8.15 -20.98 11.67
CA ASP A 273 9.13 -20.00 11.18
C ASP A 273 10.57 -20.45 11.44
N GLN A 274 10.84 -21.04 12.59
CA GLN A 274 12.16 -21.60 12.89
C GLN A 274 12.50 -22.81 12.02
N CYS A 275 11.55 -23.70 11.77
CA CYS A 275 11.70 -24.81 10.82
C CYS A 275 12.09 -24.27 9.43
N LEU A 276 11.37 -23.28 8.92
CA LEU A 276 11.67 -22.64 7.62
C LEU A 276 13.06 -21.99 7.57
N ARG A 277 13.54 -21.38 8.66
CA ARG A 277 14.91 -20.84 8.75
C ARG A 277 15.95 -21.95 8.65
N ILE A 278 15.78 -23.02 9.41
CA ILE A 278 16.71 -24.17 9.41
C ILE A 278 16.80 -24.81 8.01
N VAL A 279 15.65 -25.02 7.35
CA VAL A 279 15.60 -25.52 5.97
C VAL A 279 16.25 -24.53 5.01
N GLY A 280 15.99 -23.23 5.19
CA GLY A 280 16.60 -22.18 4.38
C GLY A 280 18.13 -22.15 4.49
N ASP A 281 18.66 -22.25 5.70
CA ASP A 281 20.12 -22.30 5.96
C ASP A 281 20.75 -23.56 5.34
N TRP A 282 20.09 -24.71 5.45
CA TRP A 282 20.51 -25.94 4.78
C TRP A 282 20.62 -25.74 3.26
N LEU A 283 19.59 -25.22 2.62
CA LEU A 283 19.57 -24.97 1.18
C LEU A 283 20.64 -23.97 0.76
N ALA A 284 20.84 -22.88 1.52
CA ALA A 284 21.86 -21.87 1.27
C ALA A 284 23.27 -22.46 1.31
N THR A 285 23.55 -23.39 2.23
CA THR A 285 24.87 -24.00 2.40
C THR A 285 25.15 -25.15 1.43
N SER A 286 24.09 -25.75 0.89
CA SER A 286 24.20 -26.93 -0.01
C SER A 286 24.37 -26.55 -1.47
N VAL A 287 23.91 -25.37 -1.91
CA VAL A 287 24.04 -24.90 -3.29
C VAL A 287 25.23 -23.93 -3.35
N ARG A 288 26.39 -24.41 -3.85
CA ARG A 288 27.68 -23.68 -3.69
C ARG A 288 28.30 -23.16 -4.98
N ARG A 289 27.83 -23.60 -6.18
CA ARG A 289 28.43 -23.14 -7.43
C ARG A 289 28.00 -21.70 -7.73
N PRO A 290 28.84 -20.88 -8.38
CA PRO A 290 28.54 -19.45 -8.57
C PRO A 290 27.23 -19.13 -9.32
N GLN A 291 26.78 -20.04 -10.19
CA GLN A 291 25.57 -19.88 -11.00
C GLN A 291 24.38 -20.69 -10.47
N ASP A 292 24.62 -21.55 -9.48
CA ASP A 292 23.58 -22.30 -8.82
C ASP A 292 23.02 -21.47 -7.67
N PHE A 293 21.72 -21.55 -7.42
CA PHE A 293 21.12 -20.85 -6.29
C PHE A 293 19.88 -21.57 -5.77
N ALA A 294 19.60 -21.36 -4.49
CA ALA A 294 18.34 -21.74 -3.86
C ALA A 294 17.51 -20.48 -3.57
N ALA A 295 16.19 -20.63 -3.57
CA ALA A 295 15.22 -19.57 -3.30
C ALA A 295 14.04 -20.08 -2.48
N ARG A 296 13.37 -19.19 -1.75
CA ARG A 296 12.06 -19.44 -1.17
C ARG A 296 11.00 -18.83 -2.07
N LEU A 297 10.04 -19.65 -2.53
CA LEU A 297 8.99 -19.21 -3.45
C LEU A 297 7.80 -18.60 -2.69
N GLY A 298 7.57 -19.02 -1.46
CA GLY A 298 6.52 -18.52 -0.57
C GLY A 298 5.97 -19.63 0.32
N GLY A 299 5.42 -19.29 1.47
CA GLY A 299 4.93 -20.29 2.41
C GLY A 299 6.00 -21.31 2.77
N GLU A 300 5.75 -22.58 2.49
CA GLU A 300 6.64 -23.73 2.70
C GLU A 300 7.35 -24.20 1.41
N GLU A 301 7.24 -23.42 0.32
CA GLU A 301 7.82 -23.78 -0.98
C GLU A 301 9.21 -23.18 -1.17
N PHE A 302 10.15 -24.02 -1.63
CA PHE A 302 11.53 -23.66 -1.98
C PHE A 302 11.86 -24.11 -3.41
N ALA A 303 12.91 -23.54 -3.98
CA ALA A 303 13.46 -23.96 -5.27
C ALA A 303 14.97 -24.03 -5.21
N ALA A 304 15.56 -24.88 -6.04
CA ALA A 304 16.99 -24.87 -6.34
C ALA A 304 17.20 -24.98 -7.86
N VAL A 305 18.16 -24.21 -8.35
CA VAL A 305 18.50 -24.14 -9.77
C VAL A 305 19.96 -24.49 -9.93
N TRP A 306 20.28 -25.35 -10.93
CA TRP A 306 21.63 -25.71 -11.32
C TRP A 306 21.84 -25.34 -12.78
N PHE A 307 22.94 -24.65 -13.03
CA PHE A 307 23.39 -24.32 -14.38
C PHE A 307 24.50 -25.28 -14.83
N ASP A 308 24.42 -25.77 -16.08
CA ASP A 308 25.40 -26.64 -16.70
C ASP A 308 25.70 -27.96 -15.93
N ALA A 309 24.67 -28.51 -15.28
CA ALA A 309 24.75 -29.81 -14.64
C ALA A 309 24.29 -30.92 -15.61
N ASN A 310 25.04 -32.03 -15.65
CA ASN A 310 24.60 -33.20 -16.40
C ASN A 310 23.32 -33.79 -15.81
N PRO A 311 22.42 -34.41 -16.59
CA PRO A 311 21.13 -34.88 -16.10
C PRO A 311 21.22 -35.79 -14.87
N GLY A 312 22.10 -36.78 -14.88
CA GLY A 312 22.29 -37.67 -13.73
C GLY A 312 22.82 -36.97 -12.48
N ASP A 313 23.74 -36.01 -12.66
CA ASP A 313 24.29 -35.22 -11.54
C ASP A 313 23.25 -34.25 -10.97
N ALA A 314 22.47 -33.56 -11.82
CA ALA A 314 21.43 -32.62 -11.37
C ALA A 314 20.35 -33.35 -10.56
N LEU A 315 19.91 -34.51 -11.04
CA LEU A 315 18.91 -35.32 -10.32
C LEU A 315 19.45 -35.83 -8.97
N ARG A 316 20.71 -36.26 -8.93
CA ARG A 316 21.37 -36.67 -7.67
C ARG A 316 21.49 -35.52 -6.67
N LEU A 317 21.89 -34.33 -7.15
CA LEU A 317 21.94 -33.13 -6.30
C LEU A 317 20.54 -32.75 -5.76
N ALA A 318 19.51 -32.86 -6.58
CA ALA A 318 18.13 -32.59 -6.18
C ALA A 318 17.67 -33.54 -5.07
N GLU A 319 17.97 -34.86 -5.21
CA GLU A 319 17.61 -35.83 -4.18
C GLU A 319 18.47 -35.67 -2.90
N GLN A 320 19.73 -35.26 -3.03
CA GLN A 320 20.55 -34.92 -1.85
C GLN A 320 20.00 -33.74 -1.06
N LEU A 321 19.52 -32.68 -1.76
CA LEU A 321 18.88 -31.56 -1.09
C LEU A 321 17.61 -31.98 -0.35
N ARG A 322 16.76 -32.79 -0.98
CA ARG A 322 15.54 -33.27 -0.39
C ARG A 322 15.82 -34.12 0.86
N ARG A 323 16.70 -35.13 0.74
CA ARG A 323 17.08 -36.01 1.87
C ARG A 323 17.72 -35.24 3.01
N GLY A 324 18.56 -34.26 2.69
CA GLY A 324 19.17 -33.42 3.71
C GLY A 324 18.17 -32.66 4.59
N ILE A 325 16.95 -32.39 4.12
CA ILE A 325 15.89 -31.84 4.96
C ILE A 325 15.44 -32.88 6.01
N GLU A 326 15.33 -34.15 5.66
CA GLU A 326 15.07 -35.26 6.59
C GLU A 326 16.21 -35.43 7.61
N ASP A 327 17.46 -35.32 7.13
CA ASP A 327 18.68 -35.45 7.95
C ASP A 327 18.82 -34.30 8.98
N LEU A 328 18.12 -33.17 8.80
CA LEU A 328 18.04 -32.11 9.83
C LEU A 328 17.32 -32.59 11.10
N ALA A 329 16.63 -33.71 11.05
CA ALA A 329 15.94 -34.35 12.18
C ALA A 329 15.01 -33.41 12.96
N ILE A 330 14.33 -32.47 12.26
CA ILE A 330 13.35 -31.57 12.85
C ILE A 330 12.13 -32.41 13.22
N VAL A 331 11.82 -32.53 14.51
CA VAL A 331 10.67 -33.33 15.02
C VAL A 331 9.37 -32.79 14.45
N SER A 332 8.57 -33.63 13.80
CA SER A 332 7.30 -33.25 13.16
C SER A 332 6.06 -33.74 13.90
N SER A 333 6.23 -34.59 14.93
CA SER A 333 5.13 -35.09 15.73
C SER A 333 5.38 -34.89 17.23
N PRO A 334 4.32 -34.73 18.06
CA PRO A 334 4.44 -34.61 19.51
C PRO A 334 5.05 -35.85 20.18
N ALA A 335 4.88 -37.00 19.56
CA ALA A 335 5.44 -38.27 20.06
C ALA A 335 6.95 -38.35 19.80
N GLY A 336 7.52 -37.45 18.97
CA GLY A 336 8.95 -37.46 18.62
C GLY A 336 9.35 -38.60 17.70
N ASP A 337 8.40 -39.31 17.11
CA ASP A 337 8.58 -40.51 16.28
C ASP A 337 8.69 -40.21 14.77
N SER A 338 8.51 -38.98 14.37
CA SER A 338 8.61 -38.56 12.98
C SER A 338 9.35 -37.23 12.81
N VAL A 339 9.96 -37.04 11.65
CA VAL A 339 10.70 -35.84 11.28
C VAL A 339 10.04 -35.10 10.12
N VAL A 340 10.37 -33.84 9.97
CA VAL A 340 9.94 -33.02 8.83
C VAL A 340 10.53 -33.59 7.55
N THR A 341 9.69 -33.83 6.54
CA THR A 341 10.06 -34.30 5.22
C THR A 341 9.70 -33.25 4.16
N ALA A 342 10.23 -33.42 2.97
CA ALA A 342 9.87 -32.60 1.81
C ALA A 342 9.59 -33.47 0.58
N SER A 343 8.61 -33.04 -0.19
CA SER A 343 8.35 -33.55 -1.54
C SER A 343 9.02 -32.67 -2.57
N GLY A 344 9.56 -33.25 -3.62
CA GLY A 344 10.27 -32.53 -4.68
C GLY A 344 9.76 -32.86 -6.07
N GLY A 345 9.69 -31.83 -6.93
CA GLY A 345 9.49 -31.98 -8.37
C GLY A 345 10.69 -31.48 -9.13
N PHE A 346 11.29 -32.32 -9.95
CA PHE A 346 12.49 -32.02 -10.72
C PHE A 346 12.18 -31.95 -12.21
N ALA A 347 12.74 -30.94 -12.88
CA ALA A 347 12.69 -30.81 -14.33
C ALA A 347 14.03 -30.28 -14.85
N GLN A 348 14.38 -30.62 -16.09
CA GLN A 348 15.62 -30.16 -16.73
C GLN A 348 15.39 -29.85 -18.19
N ILE A 349 16.07 -28.80 -18.68
CA ILE A 349 16.30 -28.50 -20.09
C ILE A 349 17.70 -29.02 -20.42
N VAL A 350 17.80 -29.88 -21.45
CA VAL A 350 19.06 -30.46 -21.87
C VAL A 350 19.45 -29.92 -23.25
N ALA A 351 20.59 -29.26 -23.33
CA ALA A 351 21.20 -28.74 -24.57
C ALA A 351 20.16 -27.98 -25.46
N PRO A 352 19.49 -26.94 -24.98
CA PRO A 352 18.40 -26.29 -25.69
C PRO A 352 18.86 -25.78 -27.07
N SER A 353 17.92 -25.82 -28.03
CA SER A 353 18.17 -25.29 -29.37
C SER A 353 18.17 -23.76 -29.36
N PRO A 354 19.12 -23.10 -30.10
CA PRO A 354 19.11 -21.64 -30.26
C PRO A 354 17.83 -21.07 -30.89
N GLN A 355 17.00 -21.92 -31.49
CA GLN A 355 15.73 -21.54 -32.13
C GLN A 355 14.55 -21.49 -31.13
N GLU A 356 14.71 -22.06 -29.95
CA GLU A 356 13.66 -22.09 -28.94
C GLU A 356 13.59 -20.77 -28.15
N SER A 357 12.38 -20.33 -27.88
CA SER A 357 12.17 -19.13 -27.08
C SER A 357 12.55 -19.38 -25.63
N PRO A 358 13.49 -18.59 -25.03
CA PRO A 358 13.86 -18.74 -23.63
C PRO A 358 12.69 -18.54 -22.66
N ASP A 359 11.72 -17.68 -23.00
CA ASP A 359 10.57 -17.42 -22.15
C ASP A 359 9.60 -18.61 -22.15
N THR A 360 9.41 -19.26 -23.30
CA THR A 360 8.60 -20.50 -23.43
C THR A 360 9.27 -21.65 -22.66
N LEU A 361 10.58 -21.84 -22.84
CA LEU A 361 11.35 -22.86 -22.12
C LEU A 361 11.30 -22.66 -20.60
N THR A 362 11.39 -21.41 -20.13
CA THR A 362 11.31 -21.11 -18.70
C THR A 362 9.92 -21.47 -18.13
N ALA A 363 8.86 -21.09 -18.83
CA ALA A 363 7.50 -21.41 -18.42
C ALA A 363 7.24 -22.93 -18.40
N ASP A 364 7.74 -23.64 -19.43
CA ASP A 364 7.63 -25.10 -19.51
C ASP A 364 8.42 -25.80 -18.39
N LEU A 365 9.66 -25.36 -18.13
CA LEU A 365 10.50 -25.89 -17.05
C LEU A 365 9.80 -25.81 -15.69
N ILE A 366 9.24 -24.63 -15.36
CA ILE A 366 8.49 -24.43 -14.12
C ILE A 366 7.26 -25.35 -14.09
N LYS A 367 6.47 -25.37 -15.15
CA LYS A 367 5.27 -26.21 -15.24
C LYS A 367 5.56 -27.71 -15.05
N ARG A 368 6.66 -28.21 -15.65
CA ARG A 368 7.07 -29.60 -15.50
C ARG A 368 7.52 -29.89 -14.07
N ALA A 369 8.29 -29.02 -13.44
CA ALA A 369 8.70 -29.18 -12.06
C ALA A 369 7.48 -29.16 -11.11
N ASP A 370 6.53 -28.25 -11.27
CA ASP A 370 5.29 -28.20 -10.49
C ASP A 370 4.44 -29.45 -10.65
N SER A 371 4.31 -29.94 -11.89
CA SER A 371 3.56 -31.18 -12.17
C SER A 371 4.21 -32.41 -11.51
N ALA A 372 5.54 -32.46 -11.52
CA ALA A 372 6.28 -33.51 -10.84
C ALA A 372 6.17 -33.43 -9.31
N LEU A 373 6.19 -32.22 -8.73
CA LEU A 373 5.94 -32.00 -7.30
C LEU A 373 4.53 -32.47 -6.90
N TYR A 374 3.54 -32.12 -7.70
CA TYR A 374 2.17 -32.57 -7.46
C TYR A 374 2.06 -34.11 -7.48
N ALA A 375 2.74 -34.76 -8.43
CA ALA A 375 2.82 -36.23 -8.50
C ALA A 375 3.52 -36.83 -7.28
N ALA A 376 4.60 -36.21 -6.78
CA ALA A 376 5.29 -36.63 -5.56
C ALA A 376 4.37 -36.59 -4.32
N LYS A 377 3.62 -35.50 -4.17
CA LYS A 377 2.63 -35.36 -3.08
C LYS A 377 1.52 -36.43 -3.14
N ARG A 378 1.03 -36.73 -4.35
CA ARG A 378 0.01 -37.77 -4.54
C ARG A 378 0.54 -39.19 -4.35
N ALA A 379 1.78 -39.45 -4.67
CA ALA A 379 2.41 -40.77 -4.53
C ALA A 379 2.81 -41.14 -3.08
N GLY A 380 2.43 -40.31 -2.10
CA GLY A 380 2.68 -40.59 -0.67
C GLY A 380 3.74 -39.70 -0.03
N ARG A 381 4.11 -38.57 -0.66
CA ARG A 381 5.08 -37.57 -0.13
C ARG A 381 6.48 -38.11 0.12
N ALA A 382 7.35 -37.34 0.78
CA ALA A 382 8.72 -37.66 1.17
C ALA A 382 9.56 -38.26 0.00
N ARG A 383 9.38 -37.73 -1.20
CA ARG A 383 10.04 -38.22 -2.43
C ARG A 383 10.29 -37.15 -3.46
N LEU A 384 11.21 -37.44 -4.35
CA LEU A 384 11.47 -36.68 -5.55
C LEU A 384 10.85 -37.41 -6.75
N ILE A 385 10.13 -36.67 -7.59
CA ILE A 385 9.72 -37.16 -8.92
C ILE A 385 10.37 -36.26 -9.96
N ALA A 386 11.00 -36.87 -10.97
CA ALA A 386 11.53 -36.18 -12.13
C ALA A 386 10.47 -36.18 -13.26
N SER A 387 10.32 -35.04 -13.93
CA SER A 387 9.58 -34.99 -15.19
C SER A 387 10.39 -35.70 -16.28
N GLU A 388 9.73 -36.22 -17.29
CA GLU A 388 10.40 -36.72 -18.49
C GLU A 388 11.31 -35.64 -19.08
N LEU A 389 12.52 -36.08 -19.56
CA LEU A 389 13.46 -35.18 -20.21
C LEU A 389 12.86 -34.70 -21.54
N ALA A 390 12.82 -33.41 -21.76
CA ALA A 390 12.49 -32.82 -23.05
C ALA A 390 13.78 -32.43 -23.79
#